data_39543379be02e646b372092b08d1dd31
#
_entry.id   39543379be02e646b372092b08d1dd31
#
_cell.length_a   1.000
_cell.length_b   1.000
_cell.length_c   1.000
_cell.angle_alpha   90.00
_cell.angle_beta   90.00
_cell.angle_gamma   90.00
#
_symmetry.space_group_name_H-M   'P 1'
#
loop_
_entity.id
_entity.type
_entity.pdbx_description
1 polymer ?
#
loop_
_entity_poly.entity_id
_entity_poly.type
_entity_poly.pdbx_seq_one_letter_code
_entity_poly.pdbx_strand_id
1 'polypeptide(L)'
;MIDWRRVTGFDWDEGNAGKSAEKHGVSRGETEQTFFNEPLVLLRDDKHSQREPRFHALGETDDGRHLHITFTLRAAGTLIRVISSRDMHRKERIIYGQAKQKSA
;
A
#
# COMPACT_ATOMS: atom_id res chain seq x y z
N MET A 1 -8.70 -4.76 -12.07
CA MET A 1 -7.42 -5.25 -11.49
C MET A 1 -6.28 -4.33 -11.92
N ILE A 2 -5.29 -4.20 -11.05
CA ILE A 2 -4.15 -3.31 -11.31
C ILE A 2 -3.22 -3.91 -12.35
N ASP A 3 -2.90 -3.13 -13.37
CA ASP A 3 -1.86 -3.52 -14.33
C ASP A 3 -0.53 -2.87 -13.91
N TRP A 4 0.28 -3.63 -13.17
CA TRP A 4 1.54 -3.14 -12.62
C TRP A 4 2.54 -2.71 -13.70
N ARG A 5 2.42 -3.23 -14.93
CA ARG A 5 3.31 -2.84 -16.04
C ARG A 5 3.10 -1.38 -16.45
N ARG A 6 1.93 -0.82 -16.15
CA ARG A 6 1.60 0.57 -16.47
C ARG A 6 1.97 1.53 -15.36
N VAL A 7 2.23 1.02 -14.15
CA VAL A 7 2.55 1.87 -12.99
C VAL A 7 3.99 2.36 -13.11
N THR A 8 4.17 3.68 -13.15
CA THR A 8 5.47 4.32 -13.35
C THR A 8 5.95 5.13 -12.16
N GLY A 9 5.12 5.30 -11.14
CA GLY A 9 5.51 6.09 -9.98
C GLY A 9 4.39 6.31 -8.99
N PHE A 10 4.61 7.28 -8.11
CA PHE A 10 3.72 7.63 -7.03
C PHE A 10 3.24 9.07 -7.16
N ASP A 11 2.01 9.32 -6.74
CA ASP A 11 1.40 10.65 -6.73
C ASP A 11 1.39 11.19 -5.29
N TRP A 12 2.41 11.96 -4.95
CA TRP A 12 2.53 12.63 -3.66
C TRP A 12 2.30 14.13 -3.82
N ASP A 13 1.43 14.70 -2.99
CA ASP A 13 1.24 16.15 -2.89
C ASP A 13 0.95 16.52 -1.43
N GLU A 14 0.60 17.78 -1.19
CA GLU A 14 0.30 18.26 0.16
C GLU A 14 -0.88 17.52 0.80
N GLY A 15 -1.79 16.99 -0.02
CA GLY A 15 -2.96 16.26 0.47
C GLY A 15 -2.65 14.92 1.10
N ASN A 16 -1.53 14.28 0.73
CA ASN A 16 -1.20 12.94 1.23
C ASN A 16 0.22 12.75 1.73
N ALA A 17 1.16 13.63 1.36
CA ALA A 17 2.59 13.38 1.58
C ALA A 17 3.01 13.27 3.05
N GLY A 18 2.41 14.06 3.93
CA GLY A 18 2.81 14.09 5.34
C GLY A 18 1.89 13.36 6.30
N LYS A 19 0.73 12.93 5.86
CA LYS A 19 -0.31 12.40 6.75
C LYS A 19 0.10 11.14 7.50
N SER A 20 0.70 10.18 6.83
CA SER A 20 1.08 8.92 7.45
C SER A 20 2.28 9.08 8.37
N ALA A 21 3.21 9.99 8.04
CA ALA A 21 4.33 10.30 8.92
C ALA A 21 3.84 10.94 10.22
N GLU A 22 2.94 11.90 10.14
CA GLU A 22 2.39 12.58 11.31
C GLU A 22 1.53 11.65 12.17
N LYS A 23 0.65 10.89 11.53
CA LYS A 23 -0.36 10.11 12.24
C LYS A 23 0.12 8.73 12.67
N HIS A 24 0.98 8.10 11.88
CA HIS A 24 1.39 6.71 12.08
C HIS A 24 2.89 6.49 12.12
N GLY A 25 3.69 7.54 11.96
CA GLY A 25 5.14 7.42 11.95
C GLY A 25 5.69 6.63 10.76
N VAL A 26 4.99 6.62 9.62
CA VAL A 26 5.42 5.93 8.42
C VAL A 26 5.88 6.96 7.39
N SER A 27 7.12 6.85 6.93
CA SER A 27 7.67 7.76 5.93
C SER A 27 7.22 7.40 4.52
N ARG A 28 7.35 8.36 3.59
CA ARG A 28 7.09 8.11 2.16
C ARG A 28 7.99 7.00 1.64
N GLY A 29 9.27 7.04 1.99
CA GLY A 29 10.24 6.03 1.57
C GLY A 29 9.86 4.63 2.01
N GLU A 30 9.44 4.47 3.27
CA GLU A 30 8.97 3.19 3.79
C GLU A 30 7.75 2.68 3.01
N THR A 31 6.81 3.56 2.73
CA THR A 31 5.62 3.21 1.96
C THR A 31 5.99 2.75 0.54
N GLU A 32 6.86 3.50 -0.13
CA GLU A 32 7.30 3.14 -1.49
C GLU A 32 8.02 1.80 -1.53
N GLN A 33 8.93 1.56 -0.58
CA GLN A 33 9.67 0.29 -0.48
C GLN A 33 8.73 -0.90 -0.46
N THR A 34 7.63 -0.78 0.27
CA THR A 34 6.66 -1.87 0.45
C THR A 34 6.13 -2.38 -0.88
N PHE A 35 5.92 -1.50 -1.85
CA PHE A 35 5.42 -1.89 -3.17
C PHE A 35 6.43 -2.66 -4.01
N PHE A 36 7.71 -2.58 -3.67
CA PHE A 36 8.77 -3.27 -4.41
C PHE A 36 9.20 -4.59 -3.77
N ASN A 37 8.73 -4.87 -2.56
CA ASN A 37 9.10 -6.09 -1.83
C ASN A 37 8.02 -7.17 -1.98
N GLU A 38 8.45 -8.42 -1.97
CA GLU A 38 7.55 -9.57 -2.08
C GLU A 38 7.47 -10.34 -0.76
N PRO A 39 6.32 -10.91 -0.44
CA PRO A 39 5.06 -10.83 -1.19
C PRO A 39 4.36 -9.50 -0.95
N LEU A 40 3.53 -9.10 -1.88
CA LEU A 40 2.63 -7.96 -1.73
C LEU A 40 1.19 -8.50 -1.85
N VAL A 41 0.45 -8.43 -0.77
CA VAL A 41 -0.94 -8.92 -0.75
C VAL A 41 -1.86 -7.75 -1.06
N LEU A 42 -2.70 -7.91 -2.08
CA LEU A 42 -3.64 -6.88 -2.50
C LEU A 42 -5.07 -7.29 -2.19
N LEU A 43 -5.80 -6.37 -1.59
CA LEU A 43 -7.21 -6.53 -1.29
C LEU A 43 -7.97 -5.34 -1.89
N ARG A 44 -9.09 -5.63 -2.54
CA ARG A 44 -9.93 -4.58 -3.09
C ARG A 44 -10.88 -4.07 -2.02
N ASP A 45 -11.05 -2.75 -1.95
CA ASP A 45 -11.98 -2.13 -1.01
C ASP A 45 -13.24 -1.69 -1.76
N ASP A 46 -14.18 -2.61 -1.96
CA ASP A 46 -15.41 -2.31 -2.68
C ASP A 46 -16.32 -1.34 -1.93
N LYS A 47 -16.25 -1.36 -0.61
CA LYS A 47 -17.09 -0.50 0.25
C LYS A 47 -16.76 0.99 0.08
N HIS A 48 -15.50 1.32 -0.14
CA HIS A 48 -15.03 2.70 -0.26
C HIS A 48 -14.62 3.08 -1.69
N SER A 49 -15.08 2.32 -2.68
CA SER A 49 -14.70 2.50 -4.09
C SER A 49 -15.75 3.23 -4.93
N GLN A 50 -16.56 4.11 -4.32
CA GLN A 50 -17.69 4.75 -5.01
C GLN A 50 -17.27 5.71 -6.12
N ARG A 51 -16.22 6.51 -5.91
CA ARG A 51 -15.75 7.50 -6.89
C ARG A 51 -14.54 7.02 -7.67
N GLU A 52 -13.64 6.35 -6.98
CA GLU A 52 -12.46 5.76 -7.58
C GLU A 52 -12.13 4.49 -6.84
N PRO A 53 -11.59 3.48 -7.54
CA PRO A 53 -11.26 2.21 -6.89
C PRO A 53 -10.24 2.41 -5.78
N ARG A 54 -10.50 1.80 -4.62
CA ARG A 54 -9.58 1.75 -3.51
C ARG A 54 -9.07 0.34 -3.30
N PHE A 55 -7.81 0.26 -2.93
CA PHE A 55 -7.13 -1.00 -2.67
C PHE A 55 -6.39 -0.92 -1.35
N HIS A 56 -6.18 -2.08 -0.74
CA HIS A 56 -5.32 -2.21 0.42
C HIS A 56 -4.17 -3.12 0.05
N ALA A 57 -2.95 -2.72 0.41
CA ALA A 57 -1.75 -3.53 0.24
C ALA A 57 -1.22 -3.91 1.60
N LEU A 58 -0.88 -5.18 1.77
CA LEU A 58 -0.14 -5.67 2.92
C LEU A 58 1.25 -6.07 2.45
N GLY A 59 2.27 -5.50 3.03
CA GLY A 59 3.64 -5.76 2.63
C GLY A 59 4.64 -5.35 3.69
N GLU A 60 5.92 -5.45 3.37
CA GLU A 60 6.95 -5.06 4.32
C GLU A 60 7.99 -4.14 3.69
N THR A 61 8.57 -3.29 4.54
CA THR A 61 9.67 -2.40 4.15
C THR A 61 10.97 -3.22 4.05
N ASP A 62 12.01 -2.56 3.55
CA ASP A 62 13.34 -3.18 3.46
C ASP A 62 13.86 -3.64 4.83
N ASP A 63 13.45 -2.96 5.90
CA ASP A 63 13.83 -3.30 7.27
C ASP A 63 12.87 -4.30 7.94
N GLY A 64 11.89 -4.79 7.21
CA GLY A 64 10.95 -5.80 7.72
C GLY A 64 9.77 -5.25 8.50
N ARG A 65 9.52 -3.93 8.45
CA ARG A 65 8.32 -3.35 9.06
C ARG A 65 7.09 -3.72 8.24
N HIS A 66 6.05 -4.23 8.91
CA HIS A 66 4.84 -4.70 8.25
C HIS A 66 3.82 -3.56 8.13
N LEU A 67 3.48 -3.17 6.90
CA LEU A 67 2.60 -2.03 6.64
C LEU A 67 1.31 -2.45 5.95
N HIS A 68 0.25 -1.74 6.31
CA HIS A 68 -1.03 -1.75 5.61
C HIS A 68 -1.17 -0.40 4.90
N ILE A 69 -1.31 -0.43 3.58
CA ILE A 69 -1.37 0.78 2.77
C ILE A 69 -2.70 0.82 2.02
N THR A 70 -3.45 1.91 2.22
CA THR A 70 -4.65 2.19 1.43
C THR A 70 -4.27 3.13 0.30
N PHE A 71 -4.61 2.79 -0.92
CA PHE A 71 -4.22 3.58 -2.09
C PHE A 71 -5.27 3.51 -3.19
N THR A 72 -5.15 4.42 -4.13
CA THR A 72 -5.89 4.40 -5.38
C THR A 72 -4.90 4.63 -6.52
N LEU A 73 -5.39 4.58 -7.75
CA LEU A 73 -4.59 4.87 -8.93
C LEU A 73 -5.02 6.19 -9.55
N ARG A 74 -4.07 6.94 -10.08
CA ARG A 74 -4.29 8.20 -10.77
C ARG A 74 -3.60 8.16 -12.13
N ALA A 75 -3.84 9.19 -12.94
CA ALA A 75 -3.22 9.33 -14.25
C ALA A 75 -3.45 8.09 -15.13
N ALA A 76 -4.72 7.70 -15.27
CA ALA A 76 -5.14 6.53 -16.06
C ALA A 76 -4.45 5.23 -15.64
N GLY A 77 -4.23 5.06 -14.34
CA GLY A 77 -3.66 3.84 -13.77
C GLY A 77 -2.14 3.78 -13.76
N THR A 78 -1.48 4.92 -14.03
CA THR A 78 -0.01 4.94 -14.10
C THR A 78 0.67 5.39 -12.81
N LEU A 79 -0.08 6.00 -11.87
CA LEU A 79 0.47 6.47 -10.61
C LEU A 79 -0.29 5.90 -9.43
N ILE A 80 0.45 5.51 -8.40
CA ILE A 80 -0.10 5.08 -7.12
C ILE A 80 -0.27 6.32 -6.24
N ARG A 81 -1.51 6.59 -5.83
CA ARG A 81 -1.77 7.64 -4.86
C ARG A 81 -2.09 7.03 -3.52
N VAL A 82 -1.17 7.18 -2.58
CA VAL A 82 -1.33 6.66 -1.22
C VAL A 82 -2.32 7.54 -0.45
N ILE A 83 -3.30 6.89 0.17
CA ILE A 83 -4.29 7.54 1.02
C ILE A 83 -3.87 7.45 2.47
N SER A 84 -3.39 6.28 2.90
CA SER A 84 -2.97 6.03 4.28
C SER A 84 -1.94 4.90 4.31
N SER A 85 -0.98 5.00 5.21
CA SER A 85 0.02 3.95 5.45
C SER A 85 0.25 3.84 6.95
N ARG A 86 0.10 2.65 7.50
CA ARG A 86 0.23 2.38 8.93
C ARG A 86 0.77 0.98 9.16
N ASP A 87 1.16 0.71 10.40
CA ASP A 87 1.53 -0.65 10.80
C ASP A 87 0.34 -1.58 10.67
N MET A 88 0.59 -2.83 10.33
CA MET A 88 -0.45 -3.85 10.26
C MET A 88 -1.05 -4.11 11.63
N HIS A 89 -2.37 -4.35 11.66
CA HIS A 89 -3.04 -4.90 12.82
C HIS A 89 -2.79 -6.42 12.89
N ARG A 90 -3.14 -7.03 14.01
CA ARG A 90 -2.89 -8.46 14.24
C ARG A 90 -3.47 -9.36 13.14
N LYS A 91 -4.72 -9.11 12.75
CA LYS A 91 -5.36 -9.91 11.69
C LYS A 91 -4.63 -9.80 10.37
N GLU A 92 -4.15 -8.62 10.05
CA GLU A 92 -3.42 -8.35 8.82
C GLU A 92 -2.07 -9.07 8.83
N ARG A 93 -1.38 -9.06 9.96
CA ARG A 93 -0.11 -9.80 10.10
C ARG A 93 -0.29 -11.30 9.92
N ILE A 94 -1.42 -11.85 10.39
CA ILE A 94 -1.73 -13.27 10.19
C ILE A 94 -1.93 -13.58 8.70
N ILE A 95 -2.72 -12.75 8.01
CA ILE A 95 -2.96 -12.90 6.57
C ILE A 95 -1.64 -12.81 5.81
N TYR A 96 -0.84 -11.80 6.13
CA TYR A 96 0.45 -11.59 5.47
C TYR A 96 1.42 -12.74 5.72
N GLY A 97 1.46 -13.24 6.96
CA GLY A 97 2.31 -14.38 7.32
C GLY A 97 1.96 -15.64 6.53
N GLN A 98 0.67 -15.87 6.29
CA GLN A 98 0.22 -17.00 5.47
C GLN A 98 0.67 -16.84 4.02
N ALA A 99 0.55 -15.64 3.47
CA ALA A 99 1.00 -15.35 2.11
C ALA A 99 2.52 -15.53 1.99
N LYS A 100 3.26 -15.11 3.00
CA LYS A 100 4.72 -15.25 3.05
C LYS A 100 5.16 -16.71 3.07
N GLN A 101 4.44 -17.56 3.79
CA GLN A 101 4.72 -19.01 3.81
C GLN A 101 4.52 -19.63 2.43
N LYS A 102 3.49 -19.22 1.70
CA LYS A 102 3.22 -19.73 0.35
C LYS A 102 4.26 -19.29 -0.67
N SER A 103 4.89 -18.13 -0.43
CA SER A 103 5.90 -17.57 -1.34
C SER A 103 7.31 -18.14 -1.08
N ALA A 104 7.49 -18.85 0.02
CA ALA A 104 8.79 -19.40 0.41
C ALA A 104 9.16 -20.66 -0.41
#